data_84100c04a74921590687cb9fa175d2ba
#
_entry.id   84100c04a74921590687cb9fa175d2ba
#
_cell.length_a   1.000
_cell.length_b   1.000
_cell.length_c   1.000
_cell.angle_alpha   90.00
_cell.angle_beta   90.00
_cell.angle_gamma   90.00
#
_symmetry.space_group_name_H-M   'P 1'
#
loop_
_entity.id
_entity.type
_entity.pdbx_description
1 polymer ?
#
loop_
_entity_poly.entity_id
_entity_poly.type
_entity_poly.pdbx_seq_one_letter_code
_entity_poly.pdbx_strand_id
1 'polypeptide(L)'
;MEPGRTSHFHILPTDEDAKYLKPWQLRLNDIIFGAESRAGKTFDVFLIAAILLSVFAVMLESIPSISRNLGPSLFHLEWFFTVVFTIEYLVRLFCIRYPLKYIFSFYGLVDLLSILPTYISVLIPGAHTLLVIRILRILRVFRVLKLFNYMHEAEYLAMALRSSRRKIFVFLYFVCTIVVVFGAVMYLVEGPANGFTSLPKSIYWAIVTLTTVGYGDIAPSTAVGQLIASVTMITGYSRSNASAPQSTVHFLHLMRH
;
A
#
# COMPACT_ATOMS: atom_id res chain seq x y z
N MET A 1 -14.93 25.02 -28.13
CA MET A 1 -15.25 24.78 -26.70
C MET A 1 -14.34 23.67 -26.24
N GLU A 2 -13.20 24.00 -25.62
CA GLU A 2 -12.28 23.02 -25.03
C GLU A 2 -12.93 22.43 -23.76
N PRO A 3 -12.98 21.11 -23.59
CA PRO A 3 -13.46 20.50 -22.35
C PRO A 3 -12.45 20.76 -21.24
N GLY A 4 -12.94 21.35 -20.16
CA GLY A 4 -12.23 21.85 -19.00
C GLY A 4 -11.10 20.95 -18.52
N ARG A 5 -9.88 21.47 -18.52
CA ARG A 5 -8.73 20.98 -17.78
C ARG A 5 -9.09 20.94 -16.30
N THR A 6 -9.52 19.78 -15.83
CA THR A 6 -9.67 19.51 -14.40
C THR A 6 -8.30 19.65 -13.75
N SER A 7 -8.18 20.58 -12.83
CA SER A 7 -7.03 20.88 -11.98
C SER A 7 -6.72 19.70 -11.05
N HIS A 8 -6.07 18.65 -11.54
CA HIS A 8 -5.62 17.53 -10.75
C HIS A 8 -4.09 17.46 -10.77
N PHE A 9 -3.51 17.78 -9.62
CA PHE A 9 -2.14 17.47 -9.22
C PHE A 9 -1.01 17.86 -10.19
N HIS A 10 -0.90 19.14 -10.56
CA HIS A 10 0.36 19.68 -11.06
C HIS A 10 1.37 19.81 -9.91
N ILE A 11 1.98 18.67 -9.53
CA ILE A 11 3.23 18.67 -8.75
C ILE A 11 4.41 18.90 -9.70
N LEU A 12 4.27 18.51 -10.95
CA LEU A 12 5.20 18.83 -12.03
C LEU A 12 5.15 20.34 -12.33
N PRO A 13 6.30 21.00 -12.44
CA PRO A 13 6.35 22.40 -12.83
C PRO A 13 5.68 22.56 -14.19
N THR A 14 4.73 23.46 -14.25
CA THR A 14 4.14 23.91 -15.51
C THR A 14 5.15 24.78 -16.27
N ASP A 15 4.92 25.02 -17.58
CA ASP A 15 5.74 25.94 -18.37
C ASP A 15 5.84 27.33 -17.72
N GLU A 16 4.84 27.74 -16.92
CA GLU A 16 4.89 28.97 -16.14
C GLU A 16 5.83 28.86 -14.93
N ASP A 17 5.93 27.68 -14.28
CA ASP A 17 6.83 27.46 -13.15
C ASP A 17 8.29 27.40 -13.60
N ALA A 18 8.54 26.95 -14.84
CA ALA A 18 9.86 26.95 -15.45
C ALA A 18 10.53 28.34 -15.50
N LYS A 19 9.72 29.41 -15.58
CA LYS A 19 10.25 30.79 -15.56
C LYS A 19 10.87 31.22 -14.23
N TYR A 20 10.52 30.55 -13.13
CA TYR A 20 10.95 30.89 -11.77
C TYR A 20 12.05 29.97 -11.23
N LEU A 21 12.35 28.88 -11.92
CA LEU A 21 13.38 27.91 -11.55
C LEU A 21 14.71 28.25 -12.24
N LYS A 22 15.81 28.02 -11.55
CA LYS A 22 17.16 28.16 -12.13
C LYS A 22 17.43 27.05 -13.15
N PRO A 23 18.29 27.26 -14.18
CA PRO A 23 18.56 26.25 -15.21
C PRO A 23 19.02 24.89 -14.68
N TRP A 24 19.74 24.86 -13.57
CA TRP A 24 20.16 23.61 -12.93
C TRP A 24 19.00 22.89 -12.23
N GLN A 25 18.03 23.63 -11.66
CA GLN A 25 16.82 23.07 -11.05
C GLN A 25 15.91 22.42 -12.12
N LEU A 26 15.81 23.03 -13.30
CA LEU A 26 15.07 22.46 -14.44
C LEU A 26 15.69 21.15 -14.90
N ARG A 27 17.03 21.07 -15.03
CA ARG A 27 17.72 19.82 -15.39
C ARG A 27 17.52 18.72 -14.33
N LEU A 28 17.62 19.06 -13.04
CA LEU A 28 17.38 18.12 -11.97
C LEU A 28 15.90 17.67 -11.94
N ASN A 29 14.97 18.59 -12.18
CA ASN A 29 13.56 18.28 -12.26
C ASN A 29 13.27 17.30 -13.42
N ASP A 30 13.88 17.51 -14.58
CA ASP A 30 13.77 16.59 -15.73
C ASP A 30 14.34 15.20 -15.44
N ILE A 31 15.40 15.10 -14.64
CA ILE A 31 15.98 13.80 -14.22
C ILE A 31 15.10 13.12 -13.16
N ILE A 32 14.52 13.87 -12.22
CA ILE A 32 13.82 13.30 -11.04
C ILE A 32 12.35 13.01 -11.34
N PHE A 33 11.72 13.84 -12.21
CA PHE A 33 10.30 13.72 -12.55
C PHE A 33 10.05 13.40 -14.02
N GLY A 34 11.08 13.53 -14.89
CA GLY A 34 10.99 13.28 -16.32
C GLY A 34 11.30 11.82 -16.66
N ALA A 35 10.23 11.03 -16.91
CA ALA A 35 10.35 9.61 -17.28
C ALA A 35 10.90 9.34 -18.69
N GLU A 36 11.09 10.36 -19.52
CA GLU A 36 11.48 10.18 -20.94
C GLU A 36 13.00 10.20 -21.16
N SER A 37 13.75 10.87 -20.28
CA SER A 37 15.21 10.95 -20.42
C SER A 37 15.90 9.64 -20.02
N ARG A 38 16.99 9.27 -20.70
CA ARG A 38 17.80 8.09 -20.32
C ARG A 38 18.34 8.21 -18.89
N ALA A 39 18.69 9.42 -18.47
CA ALA A 39 19.16 9.70 -17.11
C ALA A 39 18.06 9.50 -16.08
N GLY A 40 16.83 9.96 -16.35
CA GLY A 40 15.67 9.74 -15.50
C GLY A 40 15.35 8.25 -15.31
N LYS A 41 15.29 7.49 -16.42
CA LYS A 41 15.05 6.03 -16.34
C LYS A 41 16.10 5.30 -15.52
N THR A 42 17.38 5.68 -15.66
CA THR A 42 18.46 5.07 -14.87
C THR A 42 18.33 5.42 -13.39
N PHE A 43 17.98 6.66 -13.10
CA PHE A 43 17.73 7.12 -11.73
C PHE A 43 16.55 6.39 -11.09
N ASP A 44 15.44 6.22 -11.81
CA ASP A 44 14.26 5.49 -11.33
C ASP A 44 14.60 4.02 -11.06
N VAL A 45 15.28 3.35 -11.98
CA VAL A 45 15.71 1.95 -11.80
C VAL A 45 16.63 1.81 -10.59
N PHE A 46 17.58 2.74 -10.41
CA PHE A 46 18.46 2.76 -9.24
C PHE A 46 17.67 2.92 -7.94
N LEU A 47 16.72 3.84 -7.89
CA LEU A 47 15.89 4.06 -6.70
C LEU A 47 14.96 2.88 -6.41
N ILE A 48 14.34 2.30 -7.43
CA ILE A 48 13.53 1.07 -7.29
C ILE A 48 14.38 -0.05 -6.70
N ALA A 49 15.58 -0.28 -7.24
CA ALA A 49 16.51 -1.28 -6.70
C ALA A 49 16.91 -0.97 -5.25
N ALA A 50 17.20 0.29 -4.93
CA ALA A 50 17.52 0.73 -3.56
C ALA A 50 16.36 0.50 -2.59
N ILE A 51 15.11 0.79 -3.01
CA ILE A 51 13.91 0.54 -2.20
C ILE A 51 13.76 -0.96 -1.93
N LEU A 52 13.81 -1.80 -2.97
CA LEU A 52 13.67 -3.25 -2.83
C LEU A 52 14.75 -3.85 -1.94
N LEU A 53 16.02 -3.44 -2.12
CA LEU A 53 17.13 -3.89 -1.28
C LEU A 53 16.98 -3.42 0.17
N SER A 54 16.50 -2.19 0.41
CA SER A 54 16.27 -1.69 1.75
C SER A 54 15.14 -2.43 2.46
N VAL A 55 14.06 -2.77 1.76
CA VAL A 55 12.96 -3.59 2.30
C VAL A 55 13.46 -5.00 2.60
N PHE A 56 14.24 -5.59 1.69
CA PHE A 56 14.84 -6.90 1.91
C PHE A 56 15.77 -6.91 3.14
N ALA A 57 16.57 -5.87 3.34
CA ALA A 57 17.41 -5.74 4.53
C ALA A 57 16.57 -5.69 5.82
N VAL A 58 15.45 -4.97 5.84
CA VAL A 58 14.50 -4.95 6.97
C VAL A 58 13.91 -6.34 7.24
N MET A 59 13.57 -7.08 6.17
CA MET A 59 13.08 -8.46 6.30
C MET A 59 14.14 -9.38 6.92
N LEU A 60 15.40 -9.29 6.48
CA LEU A 60 16.50 -10.06 7.08
C LEU A 60 16.74 -9.67 8.55
N GLU A 61 16.66 -8.40 8.89
CA GLU A 61 16.80 -7.91 10.27
C GLU A 61 15.70 -8.46 11.21
N SER A 62 14.52 -8.78 10.67
CA SER A 62 13.42 -9.35 11.45
C SER A 62 13.67 -10.80 11.89
N ILE A 63 14.62 -11.50 11.26
CA ILE A 63 14.98 -12.90 11.57
C ILE A 63 16.00 -12.91 12.72
N PRO A 64 15.66 -13.47 13.90
CA PRO A 64 16.53 -13.37 15.09
C PRO A 64 17.94 -13.95 14.90
N SER A 65 18.09 -15.03 14.13
CA SER A 65 19.39 -15.67 13.86
C SER A 65 20.28 -14.77 13.00
N ILE A 66 19.73 -14.09 12.01
CA ILE A 66 20.45 -13.19 11.11
C ILE A 66 20.79 -11.89 11.85
N SER A 67 19.82 -11.34 12.57
CA SER A 67 20.01 -10.10 13.35
C SER A 67 21.11 -10.22 14.41
N ARG A 68 21.30 -11.40 15.02
CA ARG A 68 22.41 -11.63 15.97
C ARG A 68 23.78 -11.63 15.30
N ASN A 69 23.88 -12.22 14.11
CA ASN A 69 25.18 -12.38 13.42
C ASN A 69 25.55 -11.18 12.57
N LEU A 70 24.61 -10.57 11.88
CA LEU A 70 24.80 -9.50 10.89
C LEU A 70 24.23 -8.15 11.34
N GLY A 71 23.74 -8.02 12.60
CA GLY A 71 23.10 -6.82 13.11
C GLY A 71 23.87 -5.53 12.85
N PRO A 72 25.19 -5.45 13.17
CA PRO A 72 25.98 -4.24 12.89
C PRO A 72 26.05 -3.89 11.40
N SER A 73 26.22 -4.90 10.53
CA SER A 73 26.25 -4.68 9.07
C SER A 73 24.90 -4.24 8.52
N LEU A 74 23.82 -4.83 9.00
CA LEU A 74 22.44 -4.43 8.61
C LEU A 74 22.14 -3.00 9.09
N PHE A 75 22.61 -2.61 10.27
CA PHE A 75 22.48 -1.24 10.78
C PHE A 75 23.19 -0.22 9.89
N HIS A 76 24.44 -0.50 9.45
CA HIS A 76 25.16 0.38 8.52
C HIS A 76 24.46 0.46 7.15
N LEU A 77 23.99 -0.68 6.65
CA LEU A 77 23.26 -0.75 5.38
C LEU A 77 21.96 0.07 5.45
N GLU A 78 21.26 0.01 6.57
CA GLU A 78 20.05 0.80 6.80
C GLU A 78 20.34 2.30 6.80
N TRP A 79 21.40 2.72 7.49
CA TRP A 79 21.82 4.12 7.48
C TRP A 79 22.20 4.59 6.08
N PHE A 80 22.89 3.75 5.31
CA PHE A 80 23.20 4.04 3.92
C PHE A 80 21.92 4.34 3.11
N PHE A 81 20.92 3.45 3.15
CA PHE A 81 19.66 3.68 2.44
C PHE A 81 18.90 4.90 2.98
N THR A 82 18.92 5.13 4.29
CA THR A 82 18.26 6.30 4.89
C THR A 82 18.87 7.59 4.37
N VAL A 83 20.21 7.67 4.29
CA VAL A 83 20.92 8.83 3.74
C VAL A 83 20.59 9.02 2.26
N VAL A 84 20.60 7.95 1.45
CA VAL A 84 20.23 7.99 0.03
C VAL A 84 18.82 8.56 -0.14
N PHE A 85 17.83 8.04 0.60
CA PHE A 85 16.44 8.52 0.52
C PHE A 85 16.27 9.93 1.10
N THR A 86 17.07 10.32 2.07
CA THR A 86 17.07 11.70 2.58
C THR A 86 17.59 12.67 1.52
N ILE A 87 18.71 12.34 0.86
CA ILE A 87 19.23 13.15 -0.24
C ILE A 87 18.20 13.27 -1.36
N GLU A 88 17.60 12.16 -1.78
CA GLU A 88 16.54 12.14 -2.79
C GLU A 88 15.37 13.05 -2.40
N TYR A 89 14.87 12.94 -1.17
CA TYR A 89 13.77 13.77 -0.67
C TYR A 89 14.14 15.26 -0.67
N LEU A 90 15.32 15.61 -0.19
CA LEU A 90 15.80 17.00 -0.19
C LEU A 90 15.93 17.54 -1.62
N VAL A 91 16.49 16.76 -2.55
CA VAL A 91 16.63 17.19 -3.94
C VAL A 91 15.25 17.42 -4.57
N ARG A 92 14.26 16.57 -4.29
CA ARG A 92 12.87 16.78 -4.71
C ARG A 92 12.30 18.10 -4.17
N LEU A 93 12.52 18.40 -2.88
CA LEU A 93 12.07 19.65 -2.26
C LEU A 93 12.72 20.88 -2.90
N PHE A 94 13.99 20.80 -3.29
CA PHE A 94 14.70 21.90 -3.95
C PHE A 94 14.27 22.11 -5.40
N CYS A 95 13.74 21.07 -6.06
CA CYS A 95 13.30 21.14 -7.46
C CYS A 95 11.85 21.61 -7.61
N ILE A 96 11.09 21.76 -6.53
CA ILE A 96 9.68 22.13 -6.56
C ILE A 96 9.50 23.59 -6.11
N ARG A 97 8.65 24.34 -6.80
CA ARG A 97 8.34 25.74 -6.47
C ARG A 97 7.67 25.91 -5.10
N TYR A 98 6.78 24.97 -4.72
CA TYR A 98 6.02 24.99 -3.47
C TYR A 98 6.35 23.79 -2.59
N PRO A 99 7.50 23.79 -1.86
CA PRO A 99 7.95 22.62 -1.10
C PRO A 99 6.96 22.22 0.00
N LEU A 100 6.28 23.17 0.66
CA LEU A 100 5.27 22.86 1.67
C LEU A 100 4.09 22.08 1.09
N LYS A 101 3.65 22.42 -0.11
CA LYS A 101 2.56 21.71 -0.78
C LYS A 101 2.96 20.26 -1.12
N TYR A 102 4.25 20.03 -1.45
CA TYR A 102 4.77 18.70 -1.68
C TYR A 102 4.85 17.89 -0.38
N ILE A 103 5.37 18.46 0.71
CA ILE A 103 5.48 17.78 2.02
C ILE A 103 4.12 17.24 2.47
N PHE A 104 3.04 18.00 2.29
CA PHE A 104 1.68 17.59 2.64
C PHE A 104 0.96 16.83 1.53
N SER A 105 1.59 16.56 0.39
CA SER A 105 1.05 15.68 -0.64
C SER A 105 1.21 14.21 -0.23
N PHE A 106 0.44 13.32 -0.87
CA PHE A 106 0.57 11.88 -0.64
C PHE A 106 2.00 11.40 -0.88
N TYR A 107 2.64 11.84 -1.97
CA TYR A 107 4.00 11.45 -2.33
C TYR A 107 5.04 11.98 -1.33
N GLY A 108 4.96 13.25 -0.96
CA GLY A 108 5.87 13.85 0.03
C GLY A 108 5.73 13.22 1.42
N LEU A 109 4.50 12.85 1.82
CA LEU A 109 4.25 12.14 3.07
C LEU A 109 4.86 10.72 3.05
N VAL A 110 4.73 10.00 1.94
CA VAL A 110 5.35 8.67 1.77
C VAL A 110 6.88 8.76 1.85
N ASP A 111 7.48 9.76 1.19
CA ASP A 111 8.92 10.00 1.25
C ASP A 111 9.38 10.30 2.68
N LEU A 112 8.67 11.18 3.39
CA LEU A 112 8.95 11.53 4.78
C LEU A 112 8.82 10.30 5.70
N LEU A 113 7.73 9.54 5.60
CA LEU A 113 7.52 8.33 6.39
C LEU A 113 8.56 7.25 6.13
N SER A 114 9.21 7.24 4.97
CA SER A 114 10.26 6.28 4.63
C SER A 114 11.57 6.52 5.39
N ILE A 115 11.86 7.76 5.79
CA ILE A 115 13.10 8.17 6.46
C ILE A 115 12.91 8.42 7.96
N LEU A 116 11.73 8.93 8.33
CA LEU A 116 11.41 9.38 9.70
C LEU A 116 11.67 8.32 10.79
N PRO A 117 11.29 7.04 10.63
CA PRO A 117 11.48 6.03 11.67
C PRO A 117 12.94 5.85 12.09
N THR A 118 13.89 5.94 11.16
CA THR A 118 15.31 5.80 11.46
C THR A 118 15.82 6.97 12.27
N TYR A 119 15.45 8.21 11.92
CA TYR A 119 15.84 9.39 12.70
C TYR A 119 15.21 9.39 14.10
N ILE A 120 13.92 9.07 14.21
CA ILE A 120 13.24 8.99 15.52
C ILE A 120 13.89 7.92 16.41
N SER A 121 14.32 6.80 15.84
CA SER A 121 14.95 5.72 16.62
C SER A 121 16.26 6.15 17.31
N VAL A 122 16.93 7.18 16.80
CA VAL A 122 18.15 7.75 17.39
C VAL A 122 17.85 8.84 18.41
N LEU A 123 16.77 9.60 18.20
CA LEU A 123 16.39 10.73 19.06
C LEU A 123 15.76 10.32 20.38
N ILE A 124 15.25 9.09 20.49
CA ILE A 124 14.58 8.61 21.71
C ILE A 124 15.45 7.57 22.43
N PRO A 125 16.35 7.95 23.34
CA PRO A 125 17.12 7.02 24.16
C PRO A 125 16.31 6.61 25.40
N GLY A 126 16.29 5.32 25.76
CA GLY A 126 15.78 4.85 27.04
C GLY A 126 15.17 3.44 27.04
N ALA A 127 15.23 2.77 28.20
CA ALA A 127 14.83 1.37 28.38
C ALA A 127 13.31 1.11 28.24
N HIS A 128 12.45 2.09 28.50
CA HIS A 128 11.00 1.99 28.28
C HIS A 128 10.62 2.06 26.80
N THR A 129 11.56 2.37 25.93
CA THR A 129 11.42 2.63 24.51
C THR A 129 11.67 1.40 23.63
N LEU A 130 12.02 0.23 24.18
CA LEU A 130 12.31 -0.97 23.40
C LEU A 130 11.15 -1.38 22.50
N LEU A 131 9.91 -1.21 22.97
CA LEU A 131 8.71 -1.48 22.17
C LEU A 131 8.55 -0.45 21.05
N VAL A 132 8.77 0.82 21.34
CA VAL A 132 8.72 1.92 20.35
C VAL A 132 9.79 1.72 19.30
N ILE A 133 11.04 1.42 19.69
CA ILE A 133 12.13 1.13 18.76
C ILE A 133 11.78 -0.07 17.85
N ARG A 134 11.15 -1.11 18.39
CA ARG A 134 10.69 -2.26 17.61
C ARG A 134 9.61 -1.86 16.60
N ILE A 135 8.64 -1.04 17.01
CA ILE A 135 7.59 -0.52 16.12
C ILE A 135 8.20 0.34 15.03
N LEU A 136 9.08 1.28 15.37
CA LEU A 136 9.78 2.14 14.40
C LEU A 136 10.59 1.33 13.39
N ARG A 137 11.22 0.23 13.83
CA ARG A 137 11.92 -0.71 12.94
C ARG A 137 10.96 -1.34 11.93
N ILE A 138 9.79 -1.80 12.36
CA ILE A 138 8.78 -2.38 11.46
C ILE A 138 8.22 -1.32 10.51
N LEU A 139 8.04 -0.07 10.97
CA LEU A 139 7.54 1.02 10.11
C LEU A 139 8.45 1.33 8.91
N ARG A 140 9.72 0.94 8.95
CA ARG A 140 10.65 1.09 7.81
C ARG A 140 10.19 0.31 6.57
N VAL A 141 9.35 -0.73 6.72
CA VAL A 141 8.76 -1.45 5.59
C VAL A 141 7.91 -0.54 4.70
N PHE A 142 7.37 0.56 5.24
CA PHE A 142 6.60 1.52 4.45
C PHE A 142 7.40 2.23 3.37
N ARG A 143 8.74 2.07 3.36
CA ARG A 143 9.58 2.48 2.21
C ARG A 143 9.10 1.85 0.89
N VAL A 144 8.47 0.67 0.93
CA VAL A 144 7.87 0.05 -0.25
C VAL A 144 6.83 0.95 -0.93
N LEU A 145 6.15 1.81 -0.16
CA LEU A 145 5.17 2.74 -0.71
C LEU A 145 5.80 3.78 -1.65
N LYS A 146 7.12 4.03 -1.56
CA LYS A 146 7.85 4.88 -2.51
C LYS A 146 7.77 4.37 -3.94
N LEU A 147 7.53 3.06 -4.14
CA LEU A 147 7.34 2.47 -5.47
C LEU A 147 6.15 3.10 -6.22
N PHE A 148 5.13 3.60 -5.50
CA PHE A 148 4.01 4.30 -6.13
C PHE A 148 4.45 5.55 -6.92
N ASN A 149 5.57 6.18 -6.54
CA ASN A 149 6.12 7.35 -7.24
C ASN A 149 6.61 7.01 -8.66
N TYR A 150 6.89 5.73 -8.92
CA TYR A 150 7.46 5.23 -10.18
C TYR A 150 6.45 4.47 -11.04
N MET A 151 5.20 4.34 -10.56
CA MET A 151 4.14 3.64 -11.29
C MET A 151 3.28 4.66 -12.04
N HIS A 152 3.60 4.95 -13.29
CA HIS A 152 2.83 5.87 -14.12
C HIS A 152 1.36 5.43 -14.31
N GLU A 153 1.11 4.11 -14.35
CA GLU A 153 -0.23 3.54 -14.42
C GLU A 153 -1.03 3.68 -13.11
N ALA A 154 -0.37 4.02 -11.99
CA ALA A 154 -1.06 4.18 -10.71
C ALA A 154 -2.10 5.33 -10.76
N GLU A 155 -1.87 6.36 -11.55
CA GLU A 155 -2.83 7.45 -11.76
C GLU A 155 -4.08 6.97 -12.49
N TYR A 156 -3.92 6.15 -13.55
CA TYR A 156 -5.05 5.56 -14.27
C TYR A 156 -5.85 4.63 -13.36
N LEU A 157 -5.17 3.82 -12.55
CA LEU A 157 -5.82 2.95 -11.56
C LEU A 157 -6.58 3.78 -10.50
N ALA A 158 -5.96 4.85 -9.98
CA ALA A 158 -6.60 5.75 -9.02
C ALA A 158 -7.83 6.43 -9.61
N MET A 159 -7.77 6.89 -10.87
CA MET A 159 -8.93 7.46 -11.57
C MET A 159 -10.04 6.42 -11.77
N ALA A 160 -9.70 5.20 -12.19
CA ALA A 160 -10.65 4.10 -12.34
C ALA A 160 -11.33 3.74 -11.01
N LEU A 161 -10.56 3.63 -9.93
CA LEU A 161 -11.10 3.38 -8.59
C LEU A 161 -12.00 4.54 -8.12
N ARG A 162 -11.59 5.79 -8.36
CA ARG A 162 -12.37 6.97 -7.99
C ARG A 162 -13.69 7.05 -8.75
N SER A 163 -13.71 6.71 -10.04
CA SER A 163 -14.92 6.65 -10.85
C SER A 163 -15.85 5.53 -10.39
N SER A 164 -15.29 4.41 -9.95
CA SER A 164 -16.03 3.23 -9.49
C SER A 164 -16.34 3.23 -7.98
N ARG A 165 -15.91 4.25 -7.22
CA ARG A 165 -16.03 4.27 -5.75
C ARG A 165 -17.43 3.95 -5.23
N ARG A 166 -18.48 4.49 -5.88
CA ARG A 166 -19.87 4.24 -5.47
C ARG A 166 -20.26 2.76 -5.61
N LYS A 167 -19.84 2.12 -6.69
CA LYS A 167 -20.07 0.68 -6.93
C LYS A 167 -19.30 -0.15 -5.91
N ILE A 168 -18.05 0.22 -5.63
CA ILE A 168 -17.19 -0.44 -4.63
C ILE A 168 -17.80 -0.33 -3.24
N PHE A 169 -18.28 0.85 -2.84
CA PHE A 169 -18.93 1.06 -1.54
C PHE A 169 -20.20 0.22 -1.38
N VAL A 170 -21.07 0.20 -2.40
CA VAL A 170 -22.29 -0.61 -2.36
C VAL A 170 -21.96 -2.10 -2.27
N PHE A 171 -20.98 -2.55 -3.04
CA PHE A 171 -20.49 -3.92 -2.99
C PHE A 171 -19.94 -4.28 -1.60
N LEU A 172 -19.07 -3.45 -1.05
CA LEU A 172 -18.44 -3.66 0.27
C LEU A 172 -19.50 -3.67 1.37
N TYR A 173 -20.44 -2.73 1.36
CA TYR A 173 -21.56 -2.70 2.31
C TYR A 173 -22.37 -4.00 2.27
N PHE A 174 -22.70 -4.50 1.07
CA PHE A 174 -23.43 -5.74 0.92
C PHE A 174 -22.62 -6.94 1.44
N VAL A 175 -21.33 -7.03 1.13
CA VAL A 175 -20.43 -8.10 1.63
C VAL A 175 -20.34 -8.04 3.15
N CYS A 176 -20.13 -6.87 3.75
CA CYS A 176 -20.09 -6.70 5.20
C CYS A 176 -21.41 -7.14 5.86
N THR A 177 -22.54 -6.79 5.27
CA THR A 177 -23.85 -7.20 5.78
C THR A 177 -23.99 -8.71 5.78
N ILE A 178 -23.66 -9.37 4.68
CA ILE A 178 -23.71 -10.85 4.56
C ILE A 178 -22.80 -11.51 5.59
N VAL A 179 -21.56 -11.03 5.73
CA VAL A 179 -20.57 -11.57 6.67
C VAL A 179 -21.08 -11.47 8.11
N VAL A 180 -21.67 -10.34 8.48
CA VAL A 180 -22.26 -10.17 9.83
C VAL A 180 -23.44 -11.09 10.05
N VAL A 181 -24.32 -11.23 9.06
CA VAL A 181 -25.49 -12.12 9.15
C VAL A 181 -25.07 -13.58 9.28
N PHE A 182 -24.21 -14.08 8.39
CA PHE A 182 -23.75 -15.47 8.47
C PHE A 182 -22.91 -15.72 9.73
N GLY A 183 -22.08 -14.76 10.16
CA GLY A 183 -21.34 -14.85 11.40
C GLY A 183 -22.26 -14.94 12.63
N ALA A 184 -23.35 -14.14 12.67
CA ALA A 184 -24.32 -14.19 13.74
C ALA A 184 -25.10 -15.52 13.76
N VAL A 185 -25.53 -16.00 12.60
CA VAL A 185 -26.22 -17.29 12.47
C VAL A 185 -25.32 -18.44 12.93
N MET A 186 -24.05 -18.46 12.53
CA MET A 186 -23.08 -19.49 12.95
C MET A 186 -22.79 -19.43 14.44
N TYR A 187 -22.71 -18.23 15.02
CA TYR A 187 -22.55 -18.07 16.48
C TYR A 187 -23.73 -18.72 17.25
N LEU A 188 -24.96 -18.56 16.76
CA LEU A 188 -26.15 -19.13 17.40
C LEU A 188 -26.26 -20.65 17.20
N VAL A 189 -25.88 -21.17 16.02
CA VAL A 189 -26.02 -22.59 15.65
C VAL A 189 -24.91 -23.44 16.24
N GLU A 190 -23.67 -23.02 16.14
CA GLU A 190 -22.51 -23.80 16.59
C GLU A 190 -22.15 -23.48 18.05
N GLY A 191 -22.20 -22.23 18.43
CA GLY A 191 -21.90 -21.78 19.80
C GLY A 191 -20.45 -21.97 20.23
N PRO A 192 -20.17 -21.65 21.54
CA PRO A 192 -18.81 -21.72 22.07
C PRO A 192 -18.20 -23.12 22.11
N ALA A 193 -19.05 -24.16 22.26
CA ALA A 193 -18.58 -25.56 22.31
C ALA A 193 -17.88 -26.04 21.04
N ASN A 194 -18.28 -25.49 19.88
CA ASN A 194 -17.77 -25.85 18.57
C ASN A 194 -16.78 -24.79 18.01
N GLY A 195 -16.16 -23.98 18.88
CA GLY A 195 -15.13 -23.03 18.49
C GLY A 195 -15.64 -21.63 18.13
N PHE A 196 -16.95 -21.42 18.01
CA PHE A 196 -17.58 -20.13 17.75
C PHE A 196 -17.82 -19.37 19.07
N THR A 197 -16.71 -19.04 19.76
CA THR A 197 -16.74 -18.56 21.15
C THR A 197 -17.26 -17.13 21.31
N SER A 198 -17.32 -16.34 20.23
CA SER A 198 -17.82 -14.96 20.25
C SER A 198 -18.31 -14.54 18.86
N LEU A 199 -19.20 -13.54 18.83
CA LEU A 199 -19.68 -12.98 17.56
C LEU A 199 -18.56 -12.47 16.64
N PRO A 200 -17.53 -11.71 17.10
CA PRO A 200 -16.42 -11.33 16.26
C PRO A 200 -15.66 -12.52 15.66
N LYS A 201 -15.48 -13.60 16.43
CA LYS A 201 -14.79 -14.82 15.95
C LYS A 201 -15.62 -15.54 14.88
N SER A 202 -16.93 -15.54 15.03
CA SER A 202 -17.86 -16.10 14.04
C SER A 202 -17.90 -15.25 12.76
N ILE A 203 -17.83 -13.92 12.87
CA ILE A 203 -17.72 -13.00 11.75
C ILE A 203 -16.37 -13.23 11.04
N TYR A 204 -15.28 -13.40 11.76
CA TYR A 204 -13.97 -13.76 11.18
C TYR A 204 -14.07 -15.04 10.34
N TRP A 205 -14.70 -16.10 10.86
CA TRP A 205 -14.96 -17.32 10.11
C TRP A 205 -15.76 -17.05 8.82
N ALA A 206 -16.80 -16.22 8.91
CA ALA A 206 -17.62 -15.90 7.72
C ALA A 206 -16.81 -15.12 6.67
N ILE A 207 -15.91 -14.21 7.08
CA ILE A 207 -14.98 -13.52 6.18
C ILE A 207 -14.08 -14.54 5.48
N VAL A 208 -13.39 -15.39 6.24
CA VAL A 208 -12.43 -16.38 5.73
C VAL A 208 -13.12 -17.35 4.75
N THR A 209 -14.34 -17.74 5.04
CA THR A 209 -15.12 -18.64 4.21
C THR A 209 -15.64 -17.96 2.93
N LEU A 210 -16.23 -16.77 3.05
CA LEU A 210 -16.80 -16.03 1.93
C LEU A 210 -15.72 -15.55 0.94
N THR A 211 -14.53 -15.22 1.44
CA THR A 211 -13.36 -14.85 0.62
C THR A 211 -12.63 -16.04 0.04
N THR A 212 -13.09 -17.26 0.30
CA THR A 212 -12.51 -18.53 -0.19
C THR A 212 -11.07 -18.79 0.30
N VAL A 213 -10.63 -18.14 1.40
CA VAL A 213 -9.30 -18.35 2.02
C VAL A 213 -9.25 -19.70 2.74
N GLY A 214 -10.25 -19.99 3.61
CA GLY A 214 -10.45 -21.31 4.22
C GLY A 214 -9.29 -21.78 5.12
N TYR A 215 -8.85 -20.97 6.09
CA TYR A 215 -7.76 -21.36 7.01
C TYR A 215 -8.02 -22.68 7.76
N GLY A 216 -9.29 -23.01 8.03
CA GLY A 216 -9.65 -24.25 8.71
C GLY A 216 -9.43 -24.23 10.23
N ASP A 217 -9.06 -23.10 10.80
CA ASP A 217 -8.85 -22.90 12.23
C ASP A 217 -10.15 -22.91 13.05
N ILE A 218 -11.26 -22.61 12.38
CA ILE A 218 -12.64 -22.75 12.88
C ILE A 218 -13.48 -23.35 11.76
N ALA A 219 -14.21 -24.40 12.08
CA ALA A 219 -15.11 -25.08 11.13
C ALA A 219 -16.38 -25.55 11.84
N PRO A 220 -17.56 -25.52 11.17
CA PRO A 220 -18.80 -26.03 11.73
C PRO A 220 -18.74 -27.53 11.93
N SER A 221 -19.19 -28.00 13.08
CA SER A 221 -19.24 -29.43 13.46
C SER A 221 -20.64 -30.00 13.41
N THR A 222 -21.69 -29.15 13.50
CA THR A 222 -23.08 -29.62 13.43
C THR A 222 -23.55 -29.74 11.96
N ALA A 223 -24.49 -30.64 11.71
CA ALA A 223 -25.07 -30.82 10.38
C ALA A 223 -25.74 -29.55 9.86
N VAL A 224 -26.38 -28.77 10.74
CA VAL A 224 -27.02 -27.50 10.37
C VAL A 224 -25.97 -26.44 10.05
N GLY A 225 -24.90 -26.34 10.84
CA GLY A 225 -23.80 -25.42 10.61
C GLY A 225 -23.08 -25.73 9.29
N GLN A 226 -22.87 -27.02 8.98
CA GLN A 226 -22.27 -27.48 7.71
C GLN A 226 -23.14 -27.12 6.50
N LEU A 227 -24.45 -27.22 6.63
CA LEU A 227 -25.39 -26.79 5.58
C LEU A 227 -25.29 -25.28 5.33
N ILE A 228 -25.27 -24.46 6.40
CA ILE A 228 -25.12 -23.01 6.32
C ILE A 228 -23.77 -22.65 5.71
N ALA A 229 -22.70 -23.34 6.10
CA ALA A 229 -21.37 -23.15 5.53
C ALA A 229 -21.35 -23.45 4.03
N SER A 230 -22.00 -24.51 3.59
CA SER A 230 -22.11 -24.85 2.16
C SER A 230 -22.81 -23.75 1.36
N VAL A 231 -23.91 -23.21 1.88
CA VAL A 231 -24.61 -22.08 1.25
C VAL A 231 -23.69 -20.82 1.21
N THR A 232 -22.96 -20.55 2.29
CA THR A 232 -22.00 -19.43 2.36
C THR A 232 -20.91 -19.56 1.31
N MET A 233 -20.33 -20.75 1.14
CA MET A 233 -19.27 -21.05 0.15
C MET A 233 -19.79 -20.88 -1.28
N ILE A 234 -20.96 -21.41 -1.60
CA ILE A 234 -21.58 -21.25 -2.92
C ILE A 234 -21.86 -19.79 -3.24
N THR A 235 -22.32 -19.02 -2.24
CA THR A 235 -22.57 -17.59 -2.40
C THR A 235 -21.28 -16.81 -2.66
N GLY A 236 -20.19 -17.15 -1.98
CA GLY A 236 -18.85 -16.57 -2.19
C GLY A 236 -18.32 -16.87 -3.59
N TYR A 237 -18.39 -18.12 -4.03
CA TYR A 237 -17.90 -18.57 -5.33
C TYR A 237 -18.66 -17.95 -6.51
N SER A 238 -19.98 -17.89 -6.44
CA SER A 238 -20.82 -17.31 -7.51
C SER A 238 -20.48 -15.86 -7.82
N ARG A 239 -20.00 -15.10 -6.82
CA ARG A 239 -19.60 -13.70 -6.96
C ARG A 239 -18.24 -13.50 -7.60
N SER A 240 -17.26 -14.36 -7.31
CA SER A 240 -15.93 -14.26 -7.91
C SER A 240 -16.02 -14.43 -9.43
N ASN A 241 -16.93 -15.25 -9.92
CA ASN A 241 -17.13 -15.50 -11.35
C ASN A 241 -18.00 -14.43 -12.04
N ALA A 242 -18.94 -13.79 -11.35
CA ALA A 242 -19.80 -12.76 -11.93
C ALA A 242 -19.07 -11.43 -12.20
N SER A 243 -17.97 -11.15 -11.52
CA SER A 243 -17.14 -9.93 -11.70
C SER A 243 -16.09 -10.05 -12.80
N ALA A 244 -15.72 -11.25 -13.23
CA ALA A 244 -14.65 -11.49 -14.20
C ALA A 244 -14.96 -11.12 -15.67
N PRO A 245 -16.17 -11.32 -16.24
CA PRO A 245 -16.40 -11.11 -17.67
C PRO A 245 -16.52 -9.65 -18.12
N GLN A 246 -16.99 -8.75 -17.25
CA GLN A 246 -17.25 -7.35 -17.65
C GLN A 246 -16.00 -6.46 -17.65
N SER A 247 -15.02 -6.73 -16.82
CA SER A 247 -13.77 -5.98 -16.78
C SER A 247 -12.89 -6.30 -17.99
N THR A 248 -12.86 -7.54 -18.44
CA THR A 248 -12.03 -7.97 -19.59
C THR A 248 -12.57 -7.41 -20.91
N VAL A 249 -13.89 -7.36 -21.11
CA VAL A 249 -14.50 -6.78 -22.31
C VAL A 249 -14.33 -5.27 -22.38
N HIS A 250 -14.41 -4.58 -21.23
CA HIS A 250 -14.22 -3.14 -21.16
C HIS A 250 -12.76 -2.75 -21.37
N PHE A 251 -11.81 -3.55 -20.87
CA PHE A 251 -10.38 -3.35 -21.06
C PHE A 251 -9.96 -3.58 -22.53
N LEU A 252 -10.49 -4.60 -23.18
CA LEU A 252 -10.25 -4.86 -24.62
C LEU A 252 -10.87 -3.80 -25.53
N HIS A 253 -11.96 -3.15 -25.11
CA HIS A 253 -12.57 -2.05 -25.88
C HIS A 253 -11.75 -0.76 -25.77
N LEU A 254 -11.09 -0.51 -24.62
CA LEU A 254 -10.22 0.65 -24.40
C LEU A 254 -8.84 0.52 -25.10
N MET A 255 -8.36 -0.70 -25.33
CA MET A 255 -7.12 -0.95 -26.08
C MET A 255 -7.26 -0.87 -27.60
N ARG A 256 -8.48 -0.70 -28.14
CA ARG A 256 -8.78 -0.72 -29.57
C ARG A 256 -8.94 0.67 -30.19
N HIS A 257 -8.76 1.72 -29.38
CA HIS A 257 -8.72 3.15 -29.78
C HIS A 257 -7.48 3.82 -29.24
#